data_678741eba59dcf191e4fdfe6b9813add
#
_entry.id   678741eba59dcf191e4fdfe6b9813add
#
_cell.length_a   1.000
_cell.length_b   1.000
_cell.length_c   1.000
_cell.angle_alpha   90.00
_cell.angle_beta   90.00
_cell.angle_gamma   90.00
#
_symmetry.space_group_name_H-M   'P 1'
#
loop_
_entity.id
_entity.type
_entity.pdbx_description
1 polymer ?
#
loop_
_entity_poly.entity_id
_entity_poly.type
_entity_poly.pdbx_seq_one_letter_code
_entity_poly.pdbx_strand_id
1 'polypeptide(L)'
;MHISYRLMNIDDYDQAYALWILCGNGLNDKDDSYGGIEKYLKRNPTTSFVALDGEKIVGVILCGHDGRRGIIQHACVSPDYRRYGIGKKLVDLALDALKAEDITKVLLVAFKKNEGGNAFWEAQGFTLRDDLNYRNKALTELVRIDPD
;
A
#
# COMPACT_ATOMS: atom_id res chain seq x y z
N MET A 1 -4.33 23.88 -2.15
CA MET A 1 -3.57 22.66 -1.92
C MET A 1 -3.12 22.08 -3.25
N HIS A 2 -1.84 21.85 -3.40
CA HIS A 2 -1.28 21.25 -4.60
C HIS A 2 -0.63 19.92 -4.24
N ILE A 3 -1.15 18.84 -4.78
CA ILE A 3 -0.66 17.50 -4.49
C ILE A 3 0.24 17.03 -5.63
N SER A 4 1.45 16.64 -5.30
CA SER A 4 2.39 16.03 -6.24
C SER A 4 2.57 14.56 -5.92
N TYR A 5 3.03 13.80 -6.91
CA TYR A 5 3.20 12.35 -6.82
C TYR A 5 4.56 11.96 -7.36
N ARG A 6 5.21 11.03 -6.69
CA ARG A 6 6.47 10.46 -7.18
C ARG A 6 6.67 9.05 -6.65
N LEU A 7 7.66 8.37 -7.18
CA LEU A 7 8.05 7.06 -6.66
C LEU A 7 8.48 7.18 -5.19
N MET A 8 8.09 6.19 -4.40
CA MET A 8 8.53 6.06 -3.02
C MET A 8 10.00 5.63 -2.99
N ASN A 9 10.78 6.21 -2.10
CA ASN A 9 12.13 5.75 -1.80
C ASN A 9 12.28 5.58 -0.29
N ILE A 10 13.40 4.99 0.15
CA ILE A 10 13.55 4.63 1.56
C ILE A 10 13.64 5.84 2.49
N ASP A 11 14.00 7.01 1.98
CA ASP A 11 14.02 8.24 2.78
C ASP A 11 12.61 8.68 3.20
N ASP A 12 11.58 8.12 2.56
CA ASP A 12 10.18 8.39 2.90
C ASP A 12 9.70 7.54 4.07
N TYR A 13 10.52 6.62 4.59
CA TYR A 13 10.08 5.59 5.52
C TYR A 13 9.42 6.16 6.78
N ASP A 14 10.04 7.16 7.42
CA ASP A 14 9.51 7.67 8.70
C ASP A 14 8.13 8.27 8.53
N GLN A 15 7.90 9.06 7.48
CA GLN A 15 6.59 9.64 7.22
C GLN A 15 5.59 8.57 6.78
N ALA A 16 6.01 7.60 5.98
CA ALA A 16 5.15 6.50 5.55
C ALA A 16 4.71 5.64 6.75
N TYR A 17 5.65 5.30 7.62
CA TYR A 17 5.35 4.51 8.81
C TYR A 17 4.34 5.22 9.72
N ALA A 18 4.56 6.50 9.98
CA ALA A 18 3.64 7.30 10.79
C ALA A 18 2.24 7.32 10.17
N LEU A 19 2.17 7.40 8.85
CA LEU A 19 0.89 7.41 8.14
C LEU A 19 0.19 6.05 8.21
N TRP A 20 0.94 4.94 8.08
CA TRP A 20 0.39 3.60 8.24
C TRP A 20 -0.21 3.41 9.64
N ILE A 21 0.48 3.85 10.68
CA ILE A 21 -0.03 3.79 12.06
C ILE A 21 -1.30 4.62 12.17
N LEU A 22 -1.28 5.85 11.68
CA LEU A 22 -2.44 6.75 11.75
C LEU A 22 -3.67 6.17 11.05
N CYS A 23 -3.48 5.51 9.93
CA CYS A 23 -4.56 4.96 9.11
C CYS A 23 -4.98 3.54 9.53
N GLY A 24 -4.30 2.94 10.49
CA GLY A 24 -4.67 1.63 11.01
C GLY A 24 -4.29 0.46 10.10
N ASN A 25 -3.23 0.59 9.30
CA ASN A 25 -2.72 -0.54 8.53
C ASN A 25 -2.13 -1.59 9.48
N GLY A 26 -2.37 -2.87 9.16
CA GLY A 26 -1.75 -3.97 9.90
C GLY A 26 -0.28 -4.10 9.55
N LEU A 27 0.58 -4.06 10.56
CA LEU A 27 2.03 -4.08 10.39
C LEU A 27 2.64 -5.20 11.24
N ASN A 28 3.90 -5.55 10.95
CA ASN A 28 4.69 -6.37 11.84
C ASN A 28 6.10 -5.81 11.98
N ASP A 29 6.83 -6.31 12.96
CA ASP A 29 8.12 -5.75 13.39
C ASP A 29 9.28 -6.04 12.43
N LYS A 30 9.10 -6.92 11.45
CA LYS A 30 10.15 -7.28 10.49
C LYS A 30 9.87 -6.77 9.09
N ASP A 31 8.73 -7.14 8.52
CA ASP A 31 8.40 -6.76 7.15
C ASP A 31 8.24 -5.24 7.00
N ASP A 32 7.73 -4.59 8.04
CA ASP A 32 7.44 -3.16 8.03
C ASP A 32 8.50 -2.33 8.77
N SER A 33 9.63 -2.94 9.13
CA SER A 33 10.80 -2.22 9.65
C SER A 33 11.47 -1.44 8.51
N TYR A 34 12.38 -0.53 8.89
CA TYR A 34 13.19 0.20 7.90
C TYR A 34 13.88 -0.77 6.94
N GLY A 35 14.55 -1.81 7.49
CA GLY A 35 15.24 -2.80 6.66
C GLY A 35 14.31 -3.63 5.80
N GLY A 36 13.13 -3.96 6.32
CA GLY A 36 12.11 -4.71 5.57
C GLY A 36 11.58 -3.92 4.39
N ILE A 37 11.27 -2.65 4.60
CA ILE A 37 10.77 -1.77 3.52
C ILE A 37 11.89 -1.45 2.52
N GLU A 38 13.12 -1.24 2.99
CA GLU A 38 14.27 -1.04 2.10
C GLU A 38 14.45 -2.24 1.16
N LYS A 39 14.40 -3.44 1.70
CA LYS A 39 14.48 -4.67 0.92
C LYS A 39 13.35 -4.76 -0.12
N TYR A 40 12.13 -4.43 0.29
CA TYR A 40 10.97 -4.45 -0.59
C TYR A 40 11.12 -3.47 -1.76
N LEU A 41 11.54 -2.24 -1.47
CA LEU A 41 11.72 -1.20 -2.49
C LEU A 41 12.89 -1.50 -3.43
N LYS A 42 13.93 -2.17 -2.95
CA LYS A 42 15.03 -2.63 -3.83
C LYS A 42 14.57 -3.69 -4.80
N ARG A 43 13.69 -4.61 -4.35
CA ARG A 43 13.13 -5.63 -5.22
C ARG A 43 12.10 -5.04 -6.20
N ASN A 44 11.35 -4.04 -5.76
CA ASN A 44 10.27 -3.42 -6.53
C ASN A 44 10.47 -1.91 -6.57
N PRO A 45 11.43 -1.41 -7.39
CA PRO A 45 11.80 0.01 -7.31
C PRO A 45 10.84 0.97 -8.00
N THR A 46 9.89 0.49 -8.81
CA THR A 46 9.10 1.35 -9.71
C THR A 46 7.59 1.28 -9.50
N THR A 47 7.11 0.59 -8.47
CA THR A 47 5.68 0.32 -8.32
C THR A 47 5.05 0.89 -7.05
N SER A 48 5.82 1.54 -6.20
CA SER A 48 5.32 2.20 -4.98
C SER A 48 5.42 3.71 -5.14
N PHE A 49 4.40 4.43 -4.65
CA PHE A 49 4.27 5.87 -4.86
C PHE A 49 3.86 6.58 -3.58
N VAL A 50 4.25 7.85 -3.50
CA VAL A 50 3.81 8.76 -2.44
C VAL A 50 3.12 9.97 -3.04
N ALA A 51 2.17 10.51 -2.30
CA ALA A 51 1.49 11.77 -2.58
C ALA A 51 1.97 12.81 -1.57
N LEU A 52 2.32 13.99 -2.02
CA LEU A 52 2.88 15.04 -1.19
C LEU A 52 2.10 16.34 -1.31
N ASP A 53 1.92 16.98 -0.16
CA ASP A 53 1.50 18.37 -0.07
C ASP A 53 2.76 19.15 0.36
N GLY A 54 3.45 19.77 -0.62
CA GLY A 54 4.78 20.28 -0.39
C GLY A 54 5.77 19.15 -0.09
N GLU A 55 6.37 19.17 1.09
CA GLU A 55 7.29 18.12 1.54
C GLU A 55 6.63 17.08 2.45
N LYS A 56 5.35 17.29 2.78
CA LYS A 56 4.61 16.40 3.66
C LYS A 56 3.98 15.27 2.86
N ILE A 57 4.29 14.04 3.23
CA ILE A 57 3.65 12.87 2.64
C ILE A 57 2.24 12.72 3.23
N VAL A 58 1.24 12.74 2.36
CA VAL A 58 -0.16 12.66 2.73
C VAL A 58 -0.86 11.41 2.22
N GLY A 59 -0.18 10.64 1.39
CA GLY A 59 -0.66 9.35 0.92
C GLY A 59 0.49 8.47 0.48
N VAL A 60 0.31 7.16 0.61
CA VAL A 60 1.32 6.15 0.24
C VAL A 60 0.62 4.95 -0.36
N ILE A 61 1.18 4.38 -1.42
CA ILE A 61 0.84 3.05 -1.86
C ILE A 61 2.11 2.22 -1.97
N LEU A 62 2.19 1.15 -1.19
CA LEU A 62 3.28 0.19 -1.22
C LEU A 62 2.83 -0.99 -2.07
N CYS A 63 3.43 -1.14 -3.24
CA CYS A 63 3.01 -2.11 -4.24
C CYS A 63 4.22 -2.76 -4.90
N GLY A 64 4.11 -4.02 -5.22
CA GLY A 64 5.17 -4.75 -5.89
C GLY A 64 4.63 -5.96 -6.62
N HIS A 65 5.54 -6.79 -7.12
CA HIS A 65 5.18 -8.06 -7.78
C HIS A 65 6.28 -9.09 -7.60
N ASP A 66 5.92 -10.33 -7.87
CA ASP A 66 6.83 -11.48 -7.79
C ASP A 66 7.31 -11.96 -9.17
N GLY A 67 7.10 -11.17 -10.20
CA GLY A 67 7.34 -11.52 -11.61
C GLY A 67 6.11 -12.09 -12.31
N ARG A 68 5.03 -12.38 -11.57
CA ARG A 68 3.81 -12.97 -12.11
C ARG A 68 2.55 -12.25 -11.66
N ARG A 69 2.43 -11.94 -10.37
CA ARG A 69 1.28 -11.24 -9.77
C ARG A 69 1.73 -10.00 -9.04
N GLY A 70 0.96 -8.94 -9.14
CA GLY A 70 1.12 -7.76 -8.31
C GLY A 70 0.43 -7.92 -6.97
N ILE A 71 0.94 -7.22 -5.95
CA ILE A 71 0.34 -7.17 -4.63
C ILE A 71 0.42 -5.74 -4.11
N ILE A 72 -0.72 -5.20 -3.69
CA ILE A 72 -0.75 -3.97 -2.92
C ILE A 72 -0.64 -4.36 -1.45
N GLN A 73 0.45 -3.95 -0.79
CA GLN A 73 0.75 -4.31 0.59
C GLN A 73 0.11 -3.34 1.58
N HIS A 74 0.31 -2.03 1.36
CA HIS A 74 -0.27 -0.97 2.18
C HIS A 74 -0.71 0.15 1.27
N ALA A 75 -1.87 0.73 1.54
CA ALA A 75 -2.34 1.91 0.83
C ALA A 75 -3.13 2.76 1.83
N CYS A 76 -2.80 4.04 1.90
CA CYS A 76 -3.50 4.93 2.80
C CYS A 76 -3.37 6.39 2.37
N VAL A 77 -4.35 7.18 2.78
CA VAL A 77 -4.37 8.64 2.62
C VAL A 77 -4.68 9.23 3.98
N SER A 78 -3.92 10.25 4.38
CA SER A 78 -4.15 10.96 5.64
C SER A 78 -5.62 11.39 5.73
N PRO A 79 -6.26 11.22 6.89
CA PRO A 79 -7.68 11.57 7.04
C PRO A 79 -8.04 12.99 6.60
N ASP A 80 -7.14 13.96 6.82
CA ASP A 80 -7.38 15.36 6.44
C ASP A 80 -7.33 15.59 4.93
N TYR A 81 -6.84 14.62 4.17
CA TYR A 81 -6.65 14.72 2.72
C TYR A 81 -7.55 13.79 1.94
N ARG A 82 -8.51 13.15 2.59
CA ARG A 82 -9.47 12.26 1.93
C ARG A 82 -10.48 13.06 1.11
N ARG A 83 -11.10 12.39 0.12
CA ARG A 83 -12.11 12.97 -0.78
C ARG A 83 -11.56 13.96 -1.81
N TYR A 84 -10.24 13.96 -2.03
CA TYR A 84 -9.60 14.77 -3.06
C TYR A 84 -9.08 13.93 -4.23
N GLY A 85 -9.43 12.64 -4.27
CA GLY A 85 -9.00 11.73 -5.34
C GLY A 85 -7.57 11.24 -5.22
N ILE A 86 -6.90 11.45 -4.09
CA ILE A 86 -5.50 11.06 -3.89
C ILE A 86 -5.34 9.55 -3.91
N GLY A 87 -6.22 8.83 -3.20
CA GLY A 87 -6.18 7.36 -3.17
C GLY A 87 -6.34 6.75 -4.54
N LYS A 88 -7.31 7.24 -5.31
CA LYS A 88 -7.53 6.78 -6.68
C LYS A 88 -6.31 7.04 -7.56
N LYS A 89 -5.71 8.22 -7.44
CA LYS A 89 -4.50 8.56 -8.22
C LYS A 89 -3.33 7.66 -7.88
N LEU A 90 -3.12 7.36 -6.60
CA LEU A 90 -2.06 6.44 -6.17
C LEU A 90 -2.28 5.04 -6.73
N VAL A 91 -3.52 4.55 -6.69
CA VAL A 91 -3.85 3.23 -7.26
C VAL A 91 -3.59 3.23 -8.76
N ASP A 92 -4.05 4.25 -9.48
CA ASP A 92 -3.85 4.33 -10.94
C ASP A 92 -2.36 4.33 -11.30
N LEU A 93 -1.52 5.06 -10.55
CA LEU A 93 -0.07 5.08 -10.77
C LEU A 93 0.54 3.70 -10.56
N ALA A 94 0.17 3.02 -9.49
CA ALA A 94 0.70 1.68 -9.19
C ALA A 94 0.25 0.67 -10.26
N LEU A 95 -1.01 0.71 -10.67
CA LEU A 95 -1.53 -0.20 -11.69
C LEU A 95 -0.85 0.03 -13.04
N ASP A 96 -0.65 1.29 -13.43
CA ASP A 96 0.06 1.61 -14.67
C ASP A 96 1.51 1.12 -14.62
N ALA A 97 2.17 1.26 -13.47
CA ALA A 97 3.54 0.76 -13.29
C ALA A 97 3.61 -0.76 -13.40
N LEU A 98 2.64 -1.47 -12.82
CA LEU A 98 2.56 -2.93 -12.96
C LEU A 98 2.32 -3.35 -14.41
N LYS A 99 1.42 -2.66 -15.12
CA LYS A 99 1.17 -2.92 -16.54
C LYS A 99 2.43 -2.73 -17.38
N ALA A 100 3.22 -1.72 -17.07
CA ALA A 100 4.48 -1.46 -17.78
C ALA A 100 5.48 -2.61 -17.62
N GLU A 101 5.33 -3.43 -16.59
CA GLU A 101 6.17 -4.62 -16.36
C GLU A 101 5.45 -5.92 -16.75
N ASP A 102 4.40 -5.83 -17.56
CA ASP A 102 3.61 -6.96 -18.07
C ASP A 102 2.95 -7.79 -16.98
N ILE A 103 2.67 -7.20 -15.84
CA ILE A 103 1.89 -7.85 -14.78
C ILE A 103 0.41 -7.79 -15.15
N THR A 104 -0.27 -8.92 -15.09
CA THR A 104 -1.64 -9.06 -15.61
C THR A 104 -2.72 -9.03 -14.55
N LYS A 105 -2.36 -9.19 -13.29
CA LYS A 105 -3.35 -9.21 -12.20
C LYS A 105 -2.68 -8.77 -10.89
N VAL A 106 -3.43 -8.03 -10.09
CA VAL A 106 -2.97 -7.56 -8.79
C VAL A 106 -3.98 -7.96 -7.72
N LEU A 107 -3.49 -8.29 -6.55
CA LEU A 107 -4.32 -8.64 -5.41
C LEU A 107 -4.01 -7.75 -4.20
N LEU A 108 -4.91 -7.73 -3.27
CA LEU A 108 -4.70 -7.12 -1.96
C LEU A 108 -5.55 -7.85 -0.93
N VAL A 109 -5.18 -7.68 0.34
CA VAL A 109 -6.01 -8.12 1.46
C VAL A 109 -6.29 -6.90 2.35
N ALA A 110 -7.49 -6.85 2.90
CA ALA A 110 -7.91 -5.78 3.79
C ALA A 110 -8.69 -6.39 4.95
N PHE A 111 -8.62 -5.75 6.12
CA PHE A 111 -9.44 -6.18 7.24
C PHE A 111 -10.91 -6.10 6.86
N LYS A 112 -11.69 -7.15 7.17
CA LYS A 112 -13.13 -7.14 6.93
C LYS A 112 -13.82 -5.98 7.62
N LYS A 113 -13.36 -5.62 8.81
CA LYS A 113 -13.93 -4.51 9.61
C LYS A 113 -13.70 -3.14 9.00
N ASN A 114 -12.79 -3.02 8.05
CA ASN A 114 -12.51 -1.74 7.37
C ASN A 114 -13.51 -1.52 6.24
N GLU A 115 -14.72 -1.13 6.61
CA GLU A 115 -15.82 -0.95 5.65
C GLU A 115 -15.52 0.11 4.61
N GLY A 116 -14.96 1.25 5.03
CA GLY A 116 -14.58 2.34 4.12
C GLY A 116 -13.52 1.93 3.12
N GLY A 117 -12.49 1.22 3.59
CA GLY A 117 -11.43 0.69 2.73
C GLY A 117 -11.97 -0.32 1.72
N ASN A 118 -12.82 -1.25 2.18
CA ASN A 118 -13.39 -2.24 1.29
C ASN A 118 -14.31 -1.60 0.24
N ALA A 119 -15.09 -0.59 0.61
CA ALA A 119 -15.91 0.15 -0.34
C ALA A 119 -15.05 0.87 -1.37
N PHE A 120 -13.92 1.45 -0.95
CA PHE A 120 -12.97 2.09 -1.86
C PHE A 120 -12.43 1.09 -2.89
N TRP A 121 -11.98 -0.09 -2.44
CA TRP A 121 -11.43 -1.09 -3.35
C TRP A 121 -12.47 -1.62 -4.33
N GLU A 122 -13.69 -1.84 -3.87
CA GLU A 122 -14.80 -2.22 -4.75
C GLU A 122 -15.03 -1.16 -5.85
N ALA A 123 -15.02 0.12 -5.47
CA ALA A 123 -15.19 1.22 -6.41
C ALA A 123 -14.03 1.30 -7.42
N GLN A 124 -12.83 0.83 -7.05
CA GLN A 124 -11.68 0.78 -7.95
C GLN A 124 -11.66 -0.48 -8.83
N GLY A 125 -12.67 -1.33 -8.74
CA GLY A 125 -12.79 -2.52 -9.57
C GLY A 125 -12.10 -3.77 -9.00
N PHE A 126 -11.73 -3.76 -7.72
CA PHE A 126 -11.16 -4.93 -7.06
C PHE A 126 -12.28 -5.83 -6.57
N THR A 127 -12.44 -6.99 -7.20
CA THR A 127 -13.53 -7.91 -6.92
C THR A 127 -13.21 -8.78 -5.71
N LEU A 128 -14.13 -8.86 -4.77
CA LEU A 128 -14.03 -9.78 -3.65
C LEU A 128 -14.18 -11.22 -4.15
N ARG A 129 -13.27 -12.10 -3.74
CA ARG A 129 -13.32 -13.53 -4.03
C ARG A 129 -13.77 -14.27 -2.76
N ASP A 130 -15.04 -14.62 -2.70
CA ASP A 130 -15.58 -15.34 -1.55
C ASP A 130 -15.49 -16.87 -1.70
N ASP A 131 -15.02 -17.32 -2.87
CA ASP A 131 -14.76 -18.73 -3.18
C ASP A 131 -13.33 -19.17 -2.79
N LEU A 132 -12.52 -18.26 -2.25
CA LEU A 132 -11.15 -18.54 -1.86
C LEU A 132 -10.96 -18.38 -0.36
N ASN A 133 -10.09 -19.20 0.20
CA ASN A 133 -9.63 -19.03 1.58
C ASN A 133 -8.22 -18.45 1.57
N TYR A 134 -8.01 -17.38 2.31
CA TYR A 134 -6.68 -16.82 2.52
C TYR A 134 -5.97 -17.63 3.61
N ARG A 135 -4.79 -18.12 3.31
CA ARG A 135 -3.97 -18.85 4.28
C ARG A 135 -2.56 -18.30 4.25
N ASN A 136 -1.97 -18.10 5.41
CA ASN A 136 -0.58 -17.73 5.53
C ASN A 136 0.11 -18.55 6.60
N LYS A 137 1.43 -18.51 6.61
CA LYS A 137 2.24 -19.15 7.65
C LYS A 137 3.48 -18.28 7.86
N ALA A 138 3.70 -17.86 9.09
CA ALA A 138 4.93 -17.16 9.44
C ALA A 138 6.11 -18.14 9.37
N LEU A 139 7.20 -17.71 8.75
CA LEU A 139 8.44 -18.51 8.66
C LEU A 139 9.42 -18.17 9.76
N THR A 140 9.13 -17.14 10.53
CA THR A 140 9.87 -16.72 11.70
C THR A 140 8.90 -16.05 12.66
N GLU A 141 9.34 -15.74 13.86
CA GLU A 141 8.50 -15.02 14.82
C GLU A 141 8.29 -13.57 14.35
N LEU A 142 7.02 -13.17 14.26
CA LEU A 142 6.62 -11.82 13.88
C LEU A 142 5.79 -11.21 15.01
N VAL A 143 6.13 -10.00 15.41
CA VAL A 143 5.35 -9.26 16.40
C VAL A 143 4.42 -8.31 15.65
N ARG A 144 3.12 -8.49 15.84
CA ARG A 144 2.10 -7.70 15.17
C ARG A 144 1.98 -6.32 15.78
N ILE A 145 1.79 -5.33 14.92
CA ILE A 145 1.54 -3.95 15.27
C ILE A 145 0.18 -3.61 14.65
N ASP A 146 -0.88 -4.13 15.27
CA ASP A 146 -2.23 -3.99 14.74
C ASP A 146 -2.90 -2.73 15.27
N PRO A 147 -3.80 -2.15 14.48
CA PRO A 147 -4.69 -1.11 14.98
C PRO A 147 -5.68 -1.71 15.97
N ASP A 148 -6.07 -0.93 16.94
CA ASP A 148 -7.11 -1.29 17.92
C ASP A 148 -8.50 -1.36 17.29
#